data_966734799967ff3079a85971a32b6786
#
_entry.id   966734799967ff3079a85971a32b6786
#
_cell.length_a   1.000
_cell.length_b   1.000
_cell.length_c   1.000
_cell.angle_alpha   90.00
_cell.angle_beta   90.00
_cell.angle_gamma   90.00
#
_symmetry.space_group_name_H-M   'P 1'
#
loop_
_entity.id
_entity.type
_entity.pdbx_description
1 polymer ?
#
loop_
_entity_poly.entity_id
_entity_poly.type
_entity_poly.pdbx_seq_one_letter_code
_entity_poly.pdbx_strand_id
1 'polypeptide(L)'
;MSPTSVKNLVIIAENPRAGATSGHRLVVELTEMLEALDYRVRILTSVEEIQTSIQEAQLREELACIVSAGGDGTLRMIGPWADPETPIAIIPLGTENLMARYLGFTVDVATTAKWITKGNRRKLDAGLANGQFFLVMASVGFDADVVTRVHEARTGHIRHWSYALPLLTSIRDYRYPELRIRSSNHRRSLRAKWAFVFNVPMYAMGLPIVPDADDSDGRLDLCSMRNGSLLRAFVYLAGILMGRHRYWNDVHSERAE
;
A
#
# COMPACT_ATOMS: atom_id res chain seq x y z
N MET A 1 42.29 2.39 1.95
CA MET A 1 41.04 1.83 1.42
C MET A 1 40.28 1.28 2.62
N SER A 2 39.24 1.95 3.08
CA SER A 2 38.36 1.40 4.12
C SER A 2 37.74 0.11 3.60
N PRO A 3 37.60 -0.95 4.43
CA PRO A 3 36.91 -2.15 4.00
C PRO A 3 35.50 -1.76 3.58
N THR A 4 35.10 -2.09 2.36
CA THR A 4 33.72 -1.96 1.89
C THR A 4 32.84 -2.68 2.90
N SER A 5 32.05 -1.92 3.66
CA SER A 5 31.09 -2.46 4.61
C SER A 5 30.16 -3.41 3.85
N VAL A 6 30.20 -4.67 4.20
CA VAL A 6 29.31 -5.66 3.57
C VAL A 6 27.91 -5.39 4.14
N LYS A 7 26.99 -4.94 3.28
CA LYS A 7 25.58 -4.77 3.65
C LYS A 7 24.98 -6.14 3.95
N ASN A 8 24.89 -6.53 5.21
CA ASN A 8 24.35 -7.82 5.63
C ASN A 8 23.31 -7.73 6.76
N LEU A 9 22.92 -6.52 7.18
CA LEU A 9 21.88 -6.35 8.18
C LEU A 9 20.49 -6.33 7.51
N VAL A 10 19.59 -7.19 7.98
CA VAL A 10 18.18 -7.17 7.66
C VAL A 10 17.38 -6.72 8.87
N ILE A 11 16.53 -5.71 8.70
CA ILE A 11 15.61 -5.24 9.73
C ILE A 11 14.21 -5.71 9.39
N ILE A 12 13.59 -6.51 10.26
CA ILE A 12 12.21 -6.97 10.12
C ILE A 12 11.32 -6.08 10.99
N ALA A 13 10.52 -5.25 10.34
CA ALA A 13 9.48 -4.44 10.97
C ALA A 13 8.21 -5.30 11.15
N GLU A 14 8.07 -5.92 12.31
CA GLU A 14 6.94 -6.78 12.61
C GLU A 14 5.79 -5.98 13.22
N ASN A 15 4.60 -6.11 12.65
CA ASN A 15 3.39 -5.60 13.27
C ASN A 15 2.72 -6.70 14.12
N PRO A 16 2.82 -6.64 15.44
CA PRO A 16 2.31 -7.70 16.33
C PRO A 16 0.78 -7.84 16.28
N ARG A 17 0.07 -6.86 15.71
CA ARG A 17 -1.39 -6.89 15.50
C ARG A 17 -1.80 -7.51 14.18
N ALA A 18 -0.84 -7.85 13.29
CA ALA A 18 -1.11 -8.47 12.01
C ALA A 18 -0.86 -9.99 12.08
N GLY A 19 -1.67 -10.79 11.38
CA GLY A 19 -1.42 -12.21 11.16
C GLY A 19 -1.65 -13.16 12.34
N ALA A 20 -2.12 -12.70 13.49
CA ALA A 20 -2.27 -13.53 14.70
C ALA A 20 -0.98 -14.33 15.04
N THR A 21 -1.11 -15.48 15.72
CA THR A 21 0.03 -16.30 16.15
C THR A 21 0.87 -16.88 14.99
N SER A 22 0.26 -17.05 13.81
CA SER A 22 0.96 -17.57 12.63
C SER A 22 1.92 -16.56 11.99
N GLY A 23 1.70 -15.25 12.17
CA GLY A 23 2.55 -14.21 11.59
C GLY A 23 3.95 -14.20 12.19
N HIS A 24 4.06 -14.25 13.51
CA HIS A 24 5.35 -14.32 14.20
C HIS A 24 6.17 -15.56 13.83
N ARG A 25 5.52 -16.71 13.65
CA ARG A 25 6.19 -17.93 13.19
C ARG A 25 6.88 -17.74 11.84
N LEU A 26 6.23 -17.08 10.88
CA LEU A 26 6.82 -16.79 9.57
C LEU A 26 8.03 -15.84 9.68
N VAL A 27 7.96 -14.88 10.60
CA VAL A 27 9.08 -13.96 10.88
C VAL A 27 10.28 -14.73 11.43
N VAL A 28 10.06 -15.64 12.39
CA VAL A 28 11.12 -16.49 12.96
C VAL A 28 11.73 -17.40 11.89
N GLU A 29 10.90 -18.07 11.09
CA GLU A 29 11.35 -18.94 10.00
C GLU A 29 12.21 -18.19 8.96
N LEU A 30 11.79 -16.98 8.56
CA LEU A 30 12.60 -16.14 7.68
C LEU A 30 13.93 -15.75 8.33
N THR A 31 13.91 -15.43 9.63
CA THR A 31 15.12 -15.06 10.38
C THR A 31 16.14 -16.21 10.36
N GLU A 32 15.72 -17.42 10.71
CA GLU A 32 16.58 -18.61 10.70
C GLU A 32 17.20 -18.87 9.32
N MET A 33 16.41 -18.68 8.25
CA MET A 33 16.89 -18.85 6.87
C MET A 33 17.94 -17.80 6.50
N LEU A 34 17.74 -16.52 6.90
CA LEU A 34 18.66 -15.45 6.58
C LEU A 34 19.96 -15.54 7.40
N GLU A 35 19.86 -15.91 8.68
CA GLU A 35 21.03 -16.14 9.55
C GLU A 35 21.90 -17.29 9.06
N ALA A 36 21.28 -18.37 8.55
CA ALA A 36 21.99 -19.47 7.90
C ALA A 36 22.75 -19.07 6.63
N LEU A 37 22.48 -17.87 6.08
CA LEU A 37 23.12 -17.26 4.91
C LEU A 37 23.99 -16.05 5.28
N ASP A 38 24.47 -16.00 6.53
CA ASP A 38 25.37 -14.97 7.08
C ASP A 38 24.78 -13.54 7.13
N TYR A 39 23.45 -13.39 7.10
CA TYR A 39 22.78 -12.13 7.39
C TYR A 39 22.60 -11.94 8.89
N ARG A 40 22.81 -10.73 9.37
CA ARG A 40 22.40 -10.33 10.71
C ARG A 40 20.94 -9.86 10.66
N VAL A 41 20.08 -10.41 11.53
CA VAL A 41 18.66 -10.05 11.52
C VAL A 41 18.27 -9.35 12.83
N ARG A 42 17.47 -8.29 12.72
CA ARG A 42 16.84 -7.62 13.87
C ARG A 42 15.33 -7.61 13.66
N ILE A 43 14.58 -8.21 14.58
CA ILE A 43 13.12 -8.16 14.61
C ILE A 43 12.72 -7.04 15.56
N LEU A 44 11.94 -6.07 15.05
CA LEU A 44 11.51 -4.90 15.80
C LEU A 44 9.99 -4.72 15.66
N THR A 45 9.34 -4.33 16.75
CA THR A 45 7.89 -4.14 16.84
C THR A 45 7.49 -2.72 17.23
N SER A 46 8.38 -1.96 17.88
CA SER A 46 8.17 -0.55 18.23
C SER A 46 8.42 0.34 17.01
N VAL A 47 7.52 1.26 16.74
CA VAL A 47 7.61 2.21 15.62
C VAL A 47 8.87 3.06 15.73
N GLU A 48 9.19 3.55 16.92
CA GLU A 48 10.35 4.40 17.21
C GLU A 48 11.65 3.62 17.02
N GLU A 49 11.71 2.37 17.49
CA GLU A 49 12.90 1.52 17.35
C GLU A 49 13.13 1.13 15.90
N ILE A 50 12.07 0.84 15.13
CA ILE A 50 12.15 0.53 13.70
C ILE A 50 12.73 1.72 12.95
N GLN A 51 12.18 2.92 13.16
CA GLN A 51 12.65 4.14 12.50
C GLN A 51 14.11 4.42 12.81
N THR A 52 14.48 4.44 14.09
CA THR A 52 15.85 4.72 14.53
C THR A 52 16.84 3.69 13.98
N SER A 53 16.48 2.39 14.06
CA SER A 53 17.35 1.31 13.56
C SER A 53 17.57 1.38 12.06
N ILE A 54 16.53 1.70 11.28
CA ILE A 54 16.65 1.89 9.82
C ILE A 54 17.62 3.04 9.53
N GLN A 55 17.42 4.21 10.16
CA GLN A 55 18.25 5.39 9.94
C GLN A 55 19.71 5.14 10.32
N GLU A 56 19.97 4.55 11.49
CA GLU A 56 21.33 4.21 11.91
C GLU A 56 22.02 3.22 10.97
N ALA A 57 21.29 2.17 10.55
CA ALA A 57 21.85 1.15 9.67
C ALA A 57 22.15 1.67 8.27
N GLN A 58 21.34 2.61 7.76
CA GLN A 58 21.61 3.31 6.50
C GLN A 58 22.84 4.21 6.62
N LEU A 59 22.97 5.00 7.69
CA LEU A 59 24.14 5.85 7.95
C LEU A 59 25.44 5.05 8.07
N ARG A 60 25.38 3.81 8.57
CA ARG A 60 26.55 2.91 8.68
C ARG A 60 26.79 2.08 7.42
N GLU A 61 25.96 2.25 6.40
CA GLU A 61 26.00 1.49 5.14
C GLU A 61 25.95 -0.04 5.34
N GLU A 62 25.33 -0.53 6.42
CA GLU A 62 25.23 -1.95 6.75
C GLU A 62 23.88 -2.58 6.40
N LEU A 63 22.86 -1.76 6.07
CA LEU A 63 21.50 -2.22 5.79
C LEU A 63 21.41 -2.88 4.40
N ALA A 64 21.11 -4.17 4.38
CA ALA A 64 20.91 -4.96 3.18
C ALA A 64 19.46 -4.89 2.69
N CYS A 65 18.49 -4.98 3.62
CA CYS A 65 17.07 -5.02 3.30
C CYS A 65 16.22 -4.68 4.52
N ILE A 66 15.05 -4.08 4.28
CA ILE A 66 13.99 -3.97 5.29
C ILE A 66 12.91 -4.98 4.93
N VAL A 67 12.38 -5.73 5.91
CA VAL A 67 11.24 -6.64 5.72
C VAL A 67 10.02 -6.04 6.41
N SER A 68 8.98 -5.74 5.63
CA SER A 68 7.68 -5.35 6.15
C SER A 68 6.87 -6.61 6.50
N ALA A 69 6.86 -7.02 7.76
CA ALA A 69 6.04 -8.12 8.25
C ALA A 69 4.72 -7.57 8.79
N GLY A 70 3.77 -7.36 7.88
CA GLY A 70 2.48 -6.74 8.19
C GLY A 70 1.59 -6.60 6.96
N GLY A 71 0.66 -5.65 6.99
CA GLY A 71 -0.17 -5.27 5.85
C GLY A 71 0.32 -3.99 5.15
N ASP A 72 -0.47 -3.48 4.20
CA ASP A 72 -0.17 -2.26 3.45
C ASP A 72 0.10 -1.04 4.36
N GLY A 73 -0.52 -0.99 5.55
CA GLY A 73 -0.28 0.05 6.55
C GLY A 73 1.13 0.01 7.14
N THR A 74 1.70 -1.17 7.38
CA THR A 74 3.07 -1.34 7.86
C THR A 74 4.06 -0.91 6.77
N LEU A 75 3.82 -1.34 5.54
CA LEU A 75 4.64 -0.95 4.40
C LEU A 75 4.61 0.57 4.17
N ARG A 76 3.43 1.20 4.26
CA ARG A 76 3.27 2.65 4.18
C ARG A 76 4.03 3.40 5.26
N MET A 77 4.09 2.84 6.46
CA MET A 77 4.80 3.44 7.61
C MET A 77 6.32 3.44 7.38
N ILE A 78 6.89 2.32 6.92
CA ILE A 78 8.34 2.19 6.75
C ILE A 78 8.86 2.82 5.46
N GLY A 79 8.04 2.92 4.42
CA GLY A 79 8.45 3.43 3.11
C GLY A 79 9.18 4.77 3.16
N PRO A 80 8.68 5.79 3.89
CA PRO A 80 9.34 7.10 4.01
C PRO A 80 10.70 7.08 4.73
N TRP A 81 11.02 6.02 5.46
CA TRP A 81 12.28 5.90 6.22
C TRP A 81 13.38 5.17 5.43
N ALA A 82 13.00 4.47 4.38
CA ALA A 82 13.93 3.76 3.51
C ALA A 82 14.54 4.72 2.48
N ASP A 83 15.86 4.68 2.33
CA ASP A 83 16.51 5.33 1.20
C ASP A 83 16.04 4.69 -0.10
N PRO A 84 16.01 5.44 -1.24
CA PRO A 84 15.55 4.92 -2.53
C PRO A 84 16.29 3.66 -3.02
N GLU A 85 17.50 3.43 -2.54
CA GLU A 85 18.31 2.26 -2.88
C GLU A 85 18.19 1.11 -1.86
N THR A 86 17.49 1.32 -0.73
CA THR A 86 17.27 0.29 0.27
C THR A 86 16.09 -0.61 -0.14
N PRO A 87 16.31 -1.91 -0.40
CA PRO A 87 15.23 -2.80 -0.78
C PRO A 87 14.27 -3.04 0.37
N ILE A 88 12.98 -3.17 0.03
CA ILE A 88 11.94 -3.58 0.98
C ILE A 88 11.35 -4.91 0.48
N ALA A 89 11.38 -5.94 1.31
CA ALA A 89 10.65 -7.19 1.10
C ALA A 89 9.38 -7.22 1.96
N ILE A 90 8.42 -8.07 1.63
CA ILE A 90 7.11 -8.08 2.29
C ILE A 90 6.77 -9.51 2.77
N ILE A 91 6.38 -9.64 4.04
CA ILE A 91 5.63 -10.80 4.54
C ILE A 91 4.18 -10.32 4.72
N PRO A 92 3.24 -10.81 3.89
CA PRO A 92 1.87 -10.29 3.83
C PRO A 92 1.00 -10.83 4.98
N LEU A 93 1.01 -10.14 6.12
CA LEU A 93 0.26 -10.53 7.32
C LEU A 93 -1.04 -9.75 7.53
N GLY A 94 -1.34 -8.77 6.68
CA GLY A 94 -2.55 -7.96 6.74
C GLY A 94 -3.78 -8.63 6.12
N THR A 95 -4.86 -7.89 6.01
CA THR A 95 -6.13 -8.37 5.43
C THR A 95 -6.12 -8.37 3.91
N GLU A 96 -5.78 -7.25 3.28
CA GLU A 96 -5.81 -7.10 1.82
C GLU A 96 -4.45 -7.36 1.17
N ASN A 97 -3.37 -6.84 1.76
CA ASN A 97 -2.00 -6.96 1.28
C ASN A 97 -1.87 -6.63 -0.21
N LEU A 98 -2.46 -5.50 -0.62
CA LEU A 98 -2.60 -5.14 -2.04
C LEU A 98 -1.24 -5.04 -2.72
N MET A 99 -0.26 -4.40 -2.05
CA MET A 99 1.07 -4.25 -2.61
C MET A 99 1.81 -5.58 -2.71
N ALA A 100 1.69 -6.44 -1.68
CA ALA A 100 2.28 -7.77 -1.72
C ALA A 100 1.70 -8.62 -2.85
N ARG A 101 0.37 -8.60 -3.02
CA ARG A 101 -0.32 -9.30 -4.12
C ARG A 101 0.11 -8.78 -5.49
N TYR A 102 0.25 -7.47 -5.63
CA TYR A 102 0.72 -6.84 -6.87
C TYR A 102 2.14 -7.27 -7.24
N LEU A 103 3.04 -7.33 -6.25
CA LEU A 103 4.43 -7.70 -6.44
C LEU A 103 4.69 -9.22 -6.42
N GLY A 104 3.66 -10.03 -6.14
CA GLY A 104 3.77 -11.49 -6.09
C GLY A 104 4.35 -12.04 -4.78
N PHE A 105 4.44 -11.22 -3.71
CA PHE A 105 4.80 -11.70 -2.38
C PHE A 105 3.69 -12.56 -1.78
N THR A 106 4.09 -13.69 -1.19
CA THR A 106 3.20 -14.63 -0.51
C THR A 106 3.72 -14.92 0.90
N VAL A 107 3.02 -15.76 1.62
CA VAL A 107 3.45 -16.27 2.95
C VAL A 107 4.60 -17.30 2.87
N ASP A 108 5.07 -17.63 1.66
CA ASP A 108 6.25 -18.48 1.46
C ASP A 108 7.53 -17.68 1.74
N VAL A 109 8.03 -17.80 2.95
CA VAL A 109 9.23 -17.11 3.42
C VAL A 109 10.52 -17.61 2.75
N ALA A 110 10.54 -18.85 2.25
CA ALA A 110 11.68 -19.37 1.52
C ALA A 110 11.87 -18.64 0.19
N THR A 111 10.79 -18.34 -0.51
CA THR A 111 10.82 -17.49 -1.69
C THR A 111 11.26 -16.07 -1.35
N THR A 112 10.77 -15.49 -0.23
CA THR A 112 11.19 -14.16 0.23
C THR A 112 12.69 -14.11 0.57
N ALA A 113 13.21 -15.09 1.29
CA ALA A 113 14.64 -15.23 1.58
C ALA A 113 15.47 -15.29 0.29
N LYS A 114 15.02 -16.08 -0.69
CA LYS A 114 15.67 -16.19 -2.00
C LYS A 114 15.70 -14.87 -2.77
N TRP A 115 14.64 -14.06 -2.70
CA TRP A 115 14.63 -12.74 -3.36
C TRP A 115 15.57 -11.75 -2.68
N ILE A 116 15.61 -11.74 -1.35
CA ILE A 116 16.55 -10.92 -0.58
C ILE A 116 17.99 -11.26 -0.96
N THR A 117 18.35 -12.53 -0.94
CA THR A 117 19.73 -13.00 -1.16
C THR A 117 20.18 -12.90 -2.63
N LYS A 118 19.28 -13.12 -3.59
CA LYS A 118 19.57 -12.96 -5.02
C LYS A 118 19.62 -11.50 -5.48
N GLY A 119 19.13 -10.57 -4.67
CA GLY A 119 19.13 -9.16 -4.97
C GLY A 119 18.19 -8.76 -6.14
N ASN A 120 17.14 -9.54 -6.40
CA ASN A 120 16.13 -9.15 -7.37
C ASN A 120 15.40 -7.92 -6.87
N ARG A 121 15.52 -6.80 -7.58
CA ARG A 121 14.98 -5.50 -7.17
C ARG A 121 14.18 -4.88 -8.30
N ARG A 122 13.11 -4.19 -7.92
CA ARG A 122 12.32 -3.33 -8.79
C ARG A 122 12.12 -2.00 -8.09
N LYS A 123 12.34 -0.89 -8.80
CA LYS A 123 11.99 0.45 -8.31
C LYS A 123 10.52 0.69 -8.58
N LEU A 124 9.88 1.32 -7.60
CA LEU A 124 8.46 1.68 -7.65
C LEU A 124 8.35 3.16 -7.35
N ASP A 125 7.43 3.82 -8.03
CA ASP A 125 7.00 5.15 -7.68
C ASP A 125 6.19 5.14 -6.39
N ALA A 126 6.04 6.30 -5.78
CA ALA A 126 5.22 6.51 -4.61
C ALA A 126 4.54 7.87 -4.67
N GLY A 127 3.33 7.95 -4.14
CA GLY A 127 2.59 9.18 -4.08
C GLY A 127 2.67 9.88 -2.72
N LEU A 128 2.45 11.19 -2.72
CA LEU A 128 2.27 12.01 -1.52
C LEU A 128 0.90 12.68 -1.55
N ALA A 129 0.09 12.44 -0.55
CA ALA A 129 -1.20 13.10 -0.35
C ALA A 129 -1.14 13.96 0.92
N ASN A 130 -1.11 15.29 0.79
CA ASN A 130 -0.91 16.21 1.91
C ASN A 130 0.33 15.88 2.76
N GLY A 131 1.44 15.53 2.12
CA GLY A 131 2.67 15.11 2.79
C GLY A 131 2.64 13.66 3.34
N GLN A 132 1.55 12.94 3.17
CA GLN A 132 1.41 11.54 3.58
C GLN A 132 1.76 10.61 2.43
N PHE A 133 2.71 9.73 2.67
CA PHE A 133 3.18 8.73 1.73
C PHE A 133 2.12 7.65 1.45
N PHE A 134 1.98 7.26 0.19
CA PHE A 134 1.20 6.09 -0.20
C PHE A 134 1.84 5.35 -1.37
N LEU A 135 1.66 4.03 -1.41
CA LEU A 135 2.21 3.14 -2.45
C LEU A 135 1.13 2.58 -3.38
N VAL A 136 -0.09 2.42 -2.89
CA VAL A 136 -1.17 1.80 -3.67
C VAL A 136 -2.03 2.87 -4.30
N MET A 137 -2.76 3.62 -3.48
CA MET A 137 -3.70 4.63 -3.94
C MET A 137 -4.10 5.59 -2.81
N ALA A 138 -4.65 6.74 -3.21
CA ALA A 138 -5.37 7.67 -2.34
C ALA A 138 -6.77 7.92 -2.89
N SER A 139 -7.75 8.15 -2.02
CA SER A 139 -9.12 8.45 -2.43
C SER A 139 -9.71 9.63 -1.69
N VAL A 140 -10.68 10.28 -2.35
CA VAL A 140 -11.52 11.34 -1.76
C VAL A 140 -12.97 11.07 -2.17
N GLY A 141 -13.87 11.17 -1.21
CA GLY A 141 -15.29 10.95 -1.44
C GLY A 141 -15.84 9.83 -0.56
N PHE A 142 -16.87 9.15 -1.03
CA PHE A 142 -17.57 8.10 -0.27
C PHE A 142 -16.63 6.97 0.19
N ASP A 143 -15.72 6.55 -0.66
CA ASP A 143 -14.73 5.51 -0.33
C ASP A 143 -13.88 5.91 0.89
N ALA A 144 -13.35 7.13 0.88
CA ALA A 144 -12.56 7.66 1.98
C ALA A 144 -13.38 7.74 3.30
N ASP A 145 -14.68 8.09 3.23
CA ASP A 145 -15.58 8.09 4.39
C ASP A 145 -15.74 6.67 4.95
N VAL A 146 -15.97 5.68 4.10
CA VAL A 146 -16.06 4.26 4.53
C VAL A 146 -14.77 3.80 5.21
N VAL A 147 -13.62 4.04 4.59
CA VAL A 147 -12.31 3.64 5.13
C VAL A 147 -12.03 4.33 6.47
N THR A 148 -12.35 5.62 6.58
CA THR A 148 -12.19 6.39 7.84
C THR A 148 -13.03 5.78 8.95
N ARG A 149 -14.32 5.51 8.71
CA ARG A 149 -15.21 4.89 9.70
C ARG A 149 -14.76 3.48 10.09
N VAL A 150 -14.26 2.69 9.14
CA VAL A 150 -13.67 1.38 9.45
C VAL A 150 -12.46 1.53 10.35
N HIS A 151 -11.63 2.54 10.08
CA HIS A 151 -10.43 2.80 10.89
C HIS A 151 -10.78 3.25 12.32
N GLU A 152 -11.74 4.13 12.45
CA GLU A 152 -12.25 4.62 13.76
C GLU A 152 -12.92 3.51 14.58
N ALA A 153 -13.66 2.61 13.92
CA ALA A 153 -14.33 1.47 14.58
C ALA A 153 -13.38 0.32 14.91
N ARG A 154 -12.08 0.47 14.66
CA ARG A 154 -11.10 -0.62 14.76
C ARG A 154 -10.82 -1.00 16.22
N THR A 155 -11.21 -2.22 16.61
CA THR A 155 -10.90 -2.83 17.92
C THR A 155 -9.95 -4.03 17.87
N GLY A 156 -9.34 -4.32 16.69
CA GLY A 156 -8.46 -5.48 16.50
C GLY A 156 -8.20 -5.82 15.02
N HIS A 157 -8.20 -7.12 14.70
CA HIS A 157 -8.06 -7.58 13.32
C HIS A 157 -9.24 -7.15 12.44
N ILE A 158 -8.93 -6.50 11.31
CA ILE A 158 -9.93 -6.16 10.30
C ILE A 158 -10.24 -7.43 9.49
N ARG A 159 -11.49 -7.89 9.56
CA ARG A 159 -12.03 -8.90 8.65
C ARG A 159 -12.91 -8.20 7.61
N HIS A 160 -13.16 -8.83 6.46
CA HIS A 160 -14.06 -8.27 5.44
C HIS A 160 -15.44 -7.85 6.00
N TRP A 161 -15.97 -8.57 6.96
CA TRP A 161 -17.21 -8.24 7.69
C TRP A 161 -17.13 -6.96 8.52
N SER A 162 -15.93 -6.50 8.92
CA SER A 162 -15.74 -5.24 9.66
C SER A 162 -16.10 -4.01 8.81
N TYR A 163 -16.19 -4.15 7.50
CA TYR A 163 -16.64 -3.10 6.60
C TYR A 163 -18.17 -2.97 6.49
N ALA A 164 -18.94 -3.98 6.91
CA ALA A 164 -20.39 -4.00 6.69
C ALA A 164 -21.12 -2.86 7.41
N LEU A 165 -20.88 -2.66 8.70
CA LEU A 165 -21.54 -1.61 9.46
C LEU A 165 -21.06 -0.19 9.07
N PRO A 166 -19.76 0.10 8.98
CA PRO A 166 -19.26 1.36 8.44
C PRO A 166 -19.80 1.67 7.04
N LEU A 167 -19.87 0.68 6.16
CA LEU A 167 -20.43 0.83 4.82
C LEU A 167 -21.91 1.23 4.87
N LEU A 168 -22.72 0.54 5.69
CA LEU A 168 -24.13 0.86 5.87
C LEU A 168 -24.36 2.26 6.43
N THR A 169 -23.56 2.68 7.41
CA THR A 169 -23.64 4.05 7.96
C THR A 169 -23.20 5.10 6.96
N SER A 170 -22.12 4.86 6.20
CA SER A 170 -21.72 5.75 5.12
C SER A 170 -22.76 5.83 4.02
N ILE A 171 -23.37 4.72 3.62
CA ILE A 171 -24.45 4.67 2.65
C ILE A 171 -25.62 5.58 3.07
N ARG A 172 -25.99 5.56 4.36
CA ARG A 172 -27.11 6.33 4.89
C ARG A 172 -26.78 7.82 5.02
N ASP A 173 -25.58 8.14 5.51
CA ASP A 173 -25.26 9.48 6.02
C ASP A 173 -24.46 10.32 5.01
N TYR A 174 -23.79 9.69 4.05
CA TYR A 174 -22.91 10.40 3.11
C TYR A 174 -23.68 11.20 2.07
N ARG A 175 -23.37 12.49 1.95
CA ARG A 175 -24.12 13.44 1.13
C ARG A 175 -23.53 13.67 -0.27
N TYR A 176 -22.46 12.97 -0.64
CA TYR A 176 -21.78 13.09 -1.93
C TYR A 176 -21.44 14.55 -2.28
N PRO A 177 -20.64 15.27 -1.48
CA PRO A 177 -20.27 16.65 -1.77
C PRO A 177 -19.56 16.75 -3.12
N GLU A 178 -19.68 17.93 -3.75
CA GLU A 178 -18.96 18.19 -5.01
C GLU A 178 -17.47 18.37 -4.73
N LEU A 179 -16.66 17.57 -5.39
CA LEU A 179 -15.21 17.69 -5.42
C LEU A 179 -14.79 18.52 -6.64
N ARG A 180 -13.83 19.42 -6.43
CA ARG A 180 -13.19 20.16 -7.52
C ARG A 180 -11.76 19.69 -7.66
N ILE A 181 -11.46 19.05 -8.78
CA ILE A 181 -10.15 18.49 -9.08
C ILE A 181 -9.44 19.44 -10.03
N ARG A 182 -8.23 19.84 -9.68
CA ARG A 182 -7.30 20.59 -10.54
C ARG A 182 -6.09 19.70 -10.80
N SER A 183 -5.77 19.51 -12.06
CA SER A 183 -4.60 18.79 -12.53
C SER A 183 -3.73 19.74 -13.35
N SER A 184 -2.43 19.49 -13.39
CA SER A 184 -1.49 20.20 -14.28
C SER A 184 -1.90 20.09 -15.75
N ASN A 185 -2.57 19.01 -16.13
CA ASN A 185 -2.98 18.72 -17.50
C ASN A 185 -4.21 19.51 -17.96
N HIS A 186 -4.97 20.12 -17.04
CA HIS A 186 -6.23 20.80 -17.38
C HIS A 186 -6.28 22.25 -16.91
N ARG A 187 -6.60 23.17 -17.84
CA ARG A 187 -6.87 24.58 -17.54
C ARG A 187 -8.14 24.78 -16.70
N ARG A 188 -9.11 23.85 -16.76
CA ARG A 188 -10.38 23.91 -16.03
C ARG A 188 -10.45 22.83 -14.98
N SER A 189 -11.02 23.14 -13.82
CA SER A 189 -11.27 22.16 -12.78
C SER A 189 -12.35 21.16 -13.22
N LEU A 190 -12.10 19.87 -12.98
CA LEU A 190 -13.09 18.82 -13.11
C LEU A 190 -14.01 18.84 -11.87
N ARG A 191 -15.29 18.52 -12.08
CA ARG A 191 -16.25 18.31 -10.99
C ARG A 191 -16.57 16.85 -10.85
N ALA A 192 -16.44 16.32 -9.65
CA ALA A 192 -16.66 14.91 -9.35
C ALA A 192 -17.34 14.74 -7.98
N LYS A 193 -17.77 13.52 -7.69
CA LYS A 193 -18.26 13.07 -6.38
C LYS A 193 -17.34 12.01 -5.77
N TRP A 194 -16.50 11.41 -6.61
CA TRP A 194 -15.49 10.42 -6.26
C TRP A 194 -14.20 10.76 -6.98
N ALA A 195 -13.10 10.65 -6.28
CA ALA A 195 -11.78 10.79 -6.87
C ALA A 195 -10.85 9.73 -6.28
N PHE A 196 -10.14 9.06 -7.15
CA PHE A 196 -9.14 8.05 -6.83
C PHE A 196 -7.86 8.40 -7.56
N VAL A 197 -6.74 8.30 -6.87
CA VAL A 197 -5.41 8.50 -7.44
C VAL A 197 -4.63 7.22 -7.19
N PHE A 198 -4.22 6.57 -8.26
CA PHE A 198 -3.55 5.26 -8.23
C PHE A 198 -2.07 5.40 -8.56
N ASN A 199 -1.27 4.62 -7.88
CA ASN A 199 0.12 4.34 -8.21
C ASN A 199 0.27 2.94 -8.82
N VAL A 200 -0.58 2.00 -8.40
CA VAL A 200 -0.63 0.62 -8.91
C VAL A 200 -2.06 0.24 -9.28
N PRO A 201 -2.29 -0.69 -10.22
CA PRO A 201 -3.63 -1.05 -10.69
C PRO A 201 -4.41 -1.93 -9.69
N MET A 202 -4.31 -1.62 -8.40
CA MET A 202 -4.91 -2.43 -7.33
C MET A 202 -5.83 -1.59 -6.44
N TYR A 203 -7.04 -2.06 -6.25
CA TYR A 203 -8.00 -1.53 -5.29
C TYR A 203 -8.54 -2.67 -4.40
N ALA A 204 -9.31 -2.34 -3.36
CA ALA A 204 -9.92 -3.31 -2.44
C ALA A 204 -10.46 -4.55 -3.17
N MET A 205 -10.20 -5.73 -2.65
CA MET A 205 -10.52 -7.03 -3.25
C MET A 205 -9.91 -7.27 -4.65
N GLY A 206 -8.93 -6.44 -5.07
CA GLY A 206 -8.30 -6.54 -6.39
C GLY A 206 -9.14 -5.97 -7.55
N LEU A 207 -10.10 -5.07 -7.27
CA LEU A 207 -10.91 -4.42 -8.31
C LEU A 207 -10.03 -3.54 -9.22
N PRO A 208 -10.12 -3.68 -10.56
CA PRO A 208 -9.31 -2.92 -11.50
C PRO A 208 -9.98 -1.60 -11.88
N ILE A 209 -9.95 -0.59 -11.00
CA ILE A 209 -10.51 0.74 -11.32
C ILE A 209 -9.68 1.43 -12.40
N VAL A 210 -8.35 1.39 -12.30
CA VAL A 210 -7.42 1.86 -13.33
C VAL A 210 -6.45 0.73 -13.65
N PRO A 211 -6.83 -0.19 -14.55
CA PRO A 211 -6.02 -1.38 -14.85
C PRO A 211 -4.69 -1.06 -15.54
N ASP A 212 -4.59 0.12 -16.15
CA ASP A 212 -3.41 0.56 -16.91
C ASP A 212 -2.48 1.47 -16.07
N ALA A 213 -2.67 1.55 -14.74
CA ALA A 213 -1.77 2.29 -13.85
C ALA A 213 -0.37 1.66 -13.86
N ASP A 214 0.67 2.51 -13.95
CA ASP A 214 2.07 2.11 -14.04
C ASP A 214 2.85 2.72 -12.86
N ASP A 215 3.45 1.87 -12.05
CA ASP A 215 4.20 2.22 -10.85
C ASP A 215 5.66 2.61 -11.10
N SER A 216 6.03 2.89 -12.35
CA SER A 216 7.43 3.13 -12.75
C SER A 216 7.61 4.27 -13.77
N ASP A 217 6.54 5.00 -14.10
CA ASP A 217 6.55 6.07 -15.10
C ASP A 217 6.67 7.49 -14.51
N GLY A 218 6.81 7.61 -13.18
CA GLY A 218 6.91 8.87 -12.46
C GLY A 218 5.59 9.63 -12.36
N ARG A 219 4.44 8.97 -12.59
CA ARG A 219 3.12 9.59 -12.64
C ARG A 219 2.11 8.86 -11.77
N LEU A 220 1.01 9.53 -11.51
CA LEU A 220 -0.14 8.96 -10.81
C LEU A 220 -1.36 8.96 -11.72
N ASP A 221 -2.16 7.92 -11.64
CA ASP A 221 -3.37 7.78 -12.43
C ASP A 221 -4.60 8.25 -11.66
N LEU A 222 -5.20 9.35 -12.09
CA LEU A 222 -6.45 9.87 -11.55
C LEU A 222 -7.63 9.17 -12.22
N CYS A 223 -8.57 8.67 -11.42
CA CYS A 223 -9.91 8.29 -11.86
C CYS A 223 -10.94 9.08 -11.06
N SER A 224 -11.86 9.75 -11.74
CA SER A 224 -12.92 10.50 -11.07
C SER A 224 -14.29 10.19 -11.67
N MET A 225 -15.32 10.19 -10.81
CA MET A 225 -16.71 9.90 -11.20
C MET A 225 -17.59 11.07 -10.82
N ARG A 226 -18.34 11.58 -11.81
CA ARG A 226 -19.13 12.82 -11.68
C ARG A 226 -20.37 12.67 -10.82
N ASN A 227 -21.06 11.53 -10.92
CA ASN A 227 -22.34 11.33 -10.24
C ASN A 227 -22.14 10.66 -8.88
N GLY A 228 -22.93 11.09 -7.88
CA GLY A 228 -22.86 10.57 -6.53
C GLY A 228 -24.23 10.22 -5.99
N SER A 229 -24.50 8.93 -5.84
CA SER A 229 -25.63 8.36 -5.10
C SER A 229 -25.36 6.88 -4.86
N LEU A 230 -26.11 6.29 -3.94
CA LEU A 230 -26.01 4.85 -3.69
C LEU A 230 -26.25 4.02 -4.95
N LEU A 231 -27.29 4.36 -5.73
CA LEU A 231 -27.59 3.67 -6.99
C LEU A 231 -26.43 3.79 -7.98
N ARG A 232 -25.80 4.98 -8.07
CA ARG A 232 -24.61 5.17 -8.92
C ARG A 232 -23.41 4.39 -8.42
N ALA A 233 -23.23 4.25 -7.10
CA ALA A 233 -22.17 3.40 -6.54
C ALA A 233 -22.29 1.95 -7.05
N PHE A 234 -23.49 1.37 -7.02
CA PHE A 234 -23.73 0.02 -7.56
C PHE A 234 -23.50 -0.05 -9.09
N VAL A 235 -23.94 0.96 -9.82
CA VAL A 235 -23.72 1.03 -11.29
C VAL A 235 -22.21 1.11 -11.58
N TYR A 236 -21.46 1.96 -10.88
CA TYR A 236 -20.01 2.05 -11.05
C TYR A 236 -19.30 0.75 -10.68
N LEU A 237 -19.68 0.13 -9.56
CA LEU A 237 -19.12 -1.17 -9.16
C LEU A 237 -19.37 -2.24 -10.25
N ALA A 238 -20.59 -2.35 -10.77
CA ALA A 238 -20.89 -3.26 -11.86
C ALA A 238 -20.07 -2.94 -13.12
N GLY A 239 -19.92 -1.66 -13.45
CA GLY A 239 -19.09 -1.21 -14.56
C GLY A 239 -17.61 -1.53 -14.39
N ILE A 240 -17.08 -1.40 -13.16
CA ILE A 240 -15.69 -1.77 -12.82
C ILE A 240 -15.50 -3.28 -12.99
N LEU A 241 -16.40 -4.09 -12.42
CA LEU A 241 -16.36 -5.55 -12.55
C LEU A 241 -16.42 -6.03 -14.01
N MET A 242 -17.16 -5.33 -14.86
CA MET A 242 -17.26 -5.62 -16.29
C MET A 242 -16.15 -4.97 -17.14
N GLY A 243 -15.26 -4.16 -16.54
CA GLY A 243 -14.24 -3.40 -17.27
C GLY A 243 -14.81 -2.30 -18.19
N ARG A 244 -16.07 -1.90 -18.03
CA ARG A 244 -16.77 -0.96 -18.92
C ARG A 244 -16.84 0.47 -18.42
N HIS A 245 -16.63 0.71 -17.10
CA HIS A 245 -16.75 2.03 -16.47
C HIS A 245 -15.90 3.11 -17.15
N ARG A 246 -14.70 2.77 -17.63
CA ARG A 246 -13.76 3.71 -18.27
C ARG A 246 -14.26 4.32 -19.59
N TYR A 247 -15.27 3.73 -20.20
CA TYR A 247 -15.89 4.23 -21.44
C TYR A 247 -17.12 5.10 -21.19
N TRP A 248 -17.48 5.35 -19.92
CA TRP A 248 -18.66 6.14 -19.58
C TRP A 248 -18.35 7.63 -19.55
N ASN A 249 -19.29 8.45 -20.05
CA ASN A 249 -19.12 9.91 -20.15
C ASN A 249 -19.04 10.64 -18.79
N ASP A 250 -19.41 9.98 -17.70
CA ASP A 250 -19.38 10.49 -16.34
C ASP A 250 -18.20 9.94 -15.52
N VAL A 251 -17.32 9.16 -16.15
CA VAL A 251 -16.04 8.69 -15.61
C VAL A 251 -14.92 9.36 -16.40
N HIS A 252 -13.96 9.94 -15.69
CA HIS A 252 -12.79 10.58 -16.27
C HIS A 252 -11.55 9.94 -15.69
N SER A 253 -10.62 9.52 -16.55
CA SER A 253 -9.32 9.00 -16.17
C SER A 253 -8.23 9.77 -16.91
N GLU A 254 -7.17 10.12 -16.18
CA GLU A 254 -5.98 10.79 -16.72
C GLU A 254 -4.73 10.44 -15.92
N ARG A 255 -3.57 10.53 -16.56
CA ARG A 255 -2.27 10.51 -15.88
C ARG A 255 -1.89 11.94 -15.51
N ALA A 256 -1.41 12.13 -14.29
CA ALA A 256 -0.97 13.42 -13.76
C ALA A 256 0.41 13.27 -13.08
N GLU A 257 1.18 14.36 -13.16
CA GLU A 257 2.44 14.50 -12.43
C GLU A 257 2.21 14.93 -10.99
#